data_3b6bd71152416797659249bdc624bcbd
#
_entry.id   3b6bd71152416797659249bdc624bcbd
#
_cell.length_a   1.000
_cell.length_b   1.000
_cell.length_c   1.000
_cell.angle_alpha   90.00
_cell.angle_beta   90.00
_cell.angle_gamma   90.00
#
_symmetry.space_group_name_H-M   'P 1'
#
loop_
_entity.id
_entity.type
_entity.pdbx_description
1 polymer ?
#
loop_
_entity_poly.entity_id
_entity_poly.type
_entity_poly.pdbx_seq_one_letter_code
_entity_poly.pdbx_strand_id
1 'polypeptide(L)'
;KAVYITAGAGRDEQLIVHNGSGIKTLADLRGKRLAAAPVSTDHYMLLSLLKQEGIPESEVTLFTIPQPQIVAGWKRGDIDAAFVWNPARDELLKDGTSLLTAAQAAERGAATFTALVVTDKFAATAPDFVRSYVAAIDAYSESFVTDPAAWTGTSDNVRKIAALLGGEPAALADQLKDLRYVPLTEQLSTAWLQGGSKSGVAQALASTAEFLKSQQKISRVLTDYG
;
A
#
# COMPACT_ATOMS: atom_id res chain seq x y z
N LYS A 1 -18.06 -3.99 7.36
CA LYS A 1 -17.09 -4.76 8.18
C LYS A 1 -15.94 -5.21 7.32
N ALA A 2 -14.70 -5.06 7.80
CA ALA A 2 -13.56 -5.78 7.25
C ALA A 2 -13.65 -7.24 7.72
N VAL A 3 -13.50 -8.18 6.80
CA VAL A 3 -13.64 -9.60 7.08
C VAL A 3 -12.37 -10.40 6.80
N TYR A 4 -11.42 -9.81 6.07
CA TYR A 4 -10.12 -10.42 5.78
C TYR A 4 -9.13 -9.35 5.31
N ILE A 5 -7.87 -9.45 5.73
CA ILE A 5 -6.78 -8.60 5.26
C ILE A 5 -6.08 -9.31 4.11
N THR A 6 -6.21 -8.77 2.90
CA THR A 6 -5.64 -9.39 1.69
C THR A 6 -4.16 -9.06 1.51
N ALA A 7 -3.72 -7.89 1.98
CA ALA A 7 -2.31 -7.52 2.00
C ALA A 7 -2.05 -6.47 3.08
N GLY A 8 -0.91 -6.58 3.76
CA GLY A 8 -0.33 -5.52 4.60
C GLY A 8 0.66 -4.68 3.80
N ALA A 9 1.18 -3.62 4.41
CA ALA A 9 2.24 -2.80 3.82
C ALA A 9 3.49 -3.67 3.52
N GLY A 10 3.87 -3.74 2.27
CA GLY A 10 4.93 -4.58 1.74
C GLY A 10 6.08 -3.77 1.14
N ARG A 11 6.67 -4.33 0.08
CA ARG A 11 7.70 -3.67 -0.73
C ARG A 11 7.17 -3.22 -2.09
N ASP A 12 5.92 -3.49 -2.35
CA ASP A 12 5.20 -3.16 -3.59
C ASP A 12 4.98 -1.66 -3.77
N GLU A 13 4.83 -0.91 -2.68
CA GLU A 13 4.78 0.56 -2.65
C GLU A 13 6.10 1.12 -2.10
N GLN A 14 6.70 2.11 -2.77
CA GLN A 14 7.99 2.67 -2.40
C GLN A 14 8.08 4.17 -2.63
N LEU A 15 8.76 4.86 -1.72
CA LEU A 15 9.25 6.22 -1.95
C LEU A 15 10.58 6.13 -2.72
N ILE A 16 10.54 6.54 -3.98
CA ILE A 16 11.68 6.52 -4.88
C ILE A 16 12.20 7.94 -5.06
N VAL A 17 13.50 8.10 -4.99
CA VAL A 17 14.21 9.37 -5.21
C VAL A 17 14.97 9.33 -6.53
N HIS A 18 14.89 10.42 -7.30
CA HIS A 18 15.58 10.53 -8.58
C HIS A 18 17.11 10.53 -8.35
N ASN A 19 17.84 9.74 -9.14
CA ASN A 19 19.29 9.75 -9.10
C ASN A 19 19.81 11.16 -9.40
N GLY A 20 20.72 11.66 -8.56
CA GLY A 20 21.23 13.04 -8.69
C GLY A 20 20.38 14.12 -7.98
N SER A 21 19.21 13.79 -7.40
CA SER A 21 18.39 14.75 -6.61
C SER A 21 19.07 15.24 -5.32
N GLY A 22 20.10 14.50 -4.86
CA GLY A 22 20.78 14.77 -3.59
C GLY A 22 20.03 14.28 -2.36
N ILE A 23 18.86 13.64 -2.53
CA ILE A 23 18.06 13.08 -1.43
C ILE A 23 18.67 11.75 -0.98
N LYS A 24 19.01 11.65 0.31
CA LYS A 24 19.58 10.45 0.96
C LYS A 24 18.78 10.04 2.19
N THR A 25 18.04 10.96 2.78
CA THR A 25 17.23 10.78 3.99
C THR A 25 15.85 11.43 3.80
N LEU A 26 14.90 11.11 4.68
CA LEU A 26 13.58 11.76 4.66
C LEU A 26 13.69 13.27 4.94
N ALA A 27 14.64 13.72 5.74
CA ALA A 27 14.86 15.14 6.01
C ALA A 27 15.26 15.94 4.75
N ASP A 28 15.90 15.29 3.78
CA ASP A 28 16.31 15.93 2.51
C ASP A 28 15.12 16.19 1.56
N LEU A 29 13.92 15.72 1.90
CA LEU A 29 12.69 16.01 1.14
C LEU A 29 12.27 17.47 1.24
N ARG A 30 12.76 18.21 2.24
CA ARG A 30 12.47 19.65 2.42
C ARG A 30 12.90 20.45 1.18
N GLY A 31 11.99 21.28 0.65
CA GLY A 31 12.22 22.06 -0.54
C GLY A 31 12.16 21.29 -1.86
N LYS A 32 11.86 20.00 -1.83
CA LYS A 32 11.83 19.13 -3.02
C LYS A 32 10.47 19.09 -3.70
N ARG A 33 10.48 18.64 -4.95
CA ARG A 33 9.29 18.38 -5.77
C ARG A 33 8.90 16.92 -5.61
N LEU A 34 7.81 16.69 -4.90
CA LEU A 34 7.34 15.36 -4.50
C LEU A 34 6.07 15.00 -5.26
N ALA A 35 5.82 13.71 -5.47
CA ALA A 35 4.59 13.26 -6.10
C ALA A 35 4.01 12.00 -5.42
N ALA A 36 2.68 11.92 -5.40
CA ALA A 36 1.91 10.72 -5.05
C ALA A 36 0.55 10.75 -5.76
N ALA A 37 -0.06 9.59 -5.95
CA ALA A 37 -1.42 9.53 -6.50
C ALA A 37 -2.42 10.09 -5.48
N PRO A 38 -3.43 10.88 -5.92
CA PRO A 38 -4.33 11.56 -5.00
C PRO A 38 -5.14 10.57 -4.16
N VAL A 39 -5.22 10.82 -2.84
CA VAL A 39 -6.07 10.05 -1.90
C VAL A 39 -5.77 8.54 -1.92
N SER A 40 -4.51 8.18 -2.10
CA SER A 40 -3.99 6.81 -2.09
C SER A 40 -3.25 6.51 -0.78
N THR A 41 -2.89 5.25 -0.59
CA THR A 41 -1.97 4.79 0.46
C THR A 41 -0.63 5.53 0.37
N ASP A 42 -0.09 5.68 -0.83
CA ASP A 42 1.16 6.43 -1.10
C ASP A 42 1.08 7.89 -0.63
N HIS A 43 -0.06 8.56 -0.92
CA HIS A 43 -0.28 9.94 -0.48
C HIS A 43 -0.32 10.04 1.05
N TYR A 44 -1.04 9.12 1.69
CA TYR A 44 -1.11 9.02 3.15
C TYR A 44 0.27 8.78 3.77
N MET A 45 1.03 7.81 3.25
CA MET A 45 2.37 7.50 3.74
C MET A 45 3.33 8.66 3.56
N LEU A 46 3.34 9.28 2.37
CA LEU A 46 4.20 10.44 2.09
C LEU A 46 3.94 11.59 3.07
N LEU A 47 2.69 11.99 3.25
CA LEU A 47 2.35 13.08 4.18
C LEU A 47 2.61 12.71 5.64
N SER A 48 2.39 11.45 6.01
CA SER A 48 2.70 10.96 7.36
C SER A 48 4.21 11.03 7.64
N LEU A 49 5.05 10.65 6.69
CA LEU A 49 6.51 10.72 6.79
C LEU A 49 7.00 12.17 6.85
N LEU A 50 6.48 13.06 6.01
CA LEU A 50 6.80 14.49 6.06
C LEU A 50 6.47 15.10 7.44
N LYS A 51 5.30 14.75 7.97
CA LYS A 51 4.88 15.20 9.31
C LYS A 51 5.82 14.71 10.41
N GLN A 52 6.28 13.46 10.35
CA GLN A 52 7.25 12.90 11.31
C GLN A 52 8.60 13.61 11.27
N GLU A 53 9.05 14.01 10.08
CA GLU A 53 10.30 14.76 9.90
C GLU A 53 10.12 16.28 10.19
N GLY A 54 8.93 16.72 10.62
CA GLY A 54 8.65 18.12 10.86
C GLY A 54 8.71 18.99 9.59
N ILE A 55 8.37 18.40 8.45
CA ILE A 55 8.31 19.08 7.16
C ILE A 55 6.85 19.38 6.82
N PRO A 56 6.37 20.63 6.98
CA PRO A 56 5.03 20.99 6.57
C PRO A 56 4.90 20.94 5.03
N GLU A 57 3.67 20.67 4.54
CA GLU A 57 3.40 20.62 3.10
C GLU A 57 3.78 21.91 2.37
N SER A 58 3.73 23.06 3.04
CA SER A 58 4.14 24.35 2.48
C SER A 58 5.65 24.46 2.17
N GLU A 59 6.46 23.55 2.70
CA GLU A 59 7.90 23.52 2.46
C GLU A 59 8.34 22.51 1.40
N VAL A 60 7.38 21.92 0.69
CA VAL A 60 7.61 21.03 -0.47
C VAL A 60 6.70 21.44 -1.62
N THR A 61 7.06 21.09 -2.84
CA THR A 61 6.13 21.16 -3.97
C THR A 61 5.50 19.80 -4.17
N LEU A 62 4.25 19.63 -3.73
CA LEU A 62 3.56 18.33 -3.80
C LEU A 62 2.64 18.25 -5.02
N PHE A 63 2.92 17.30 -5.91
CA PHE A 63 2.07 16.95 -7.05
C PHE A 63 1.19 15.76 -6.68
N THR A 64 -0.11 16.01 -6.49
CA THR A 64 -1.11 14.96 -6.30
C THR A 64 -1.77 14.63 -7.63
N ILE A 65 -1.14 13.77 -8.42
CA ILE A 65 -1.50 13.46 -9.81
C ILE A 65 -1.51 11.94 -10.05
N PRO A 66 -2.28 11.45 -11.06
CA PRO A 66 -2.30 10.02 -11.40
C PRO A 66 -0.92 9.48 -11.77
N GLN A 67 -0.65 8.21 -11.45
CA GLN A 67 0.66 7.58 -11.66
C GLN A 67 1.22 7.72 -13.09
N PRO A 68 0.44 7.61 -14.18
CA PRO A 68 1.00 7.85 -15.52
C PRO A 68 1.57 9.26 -15.70
N GLN A 69 0.96 10.27 -15.03
CA GLN A 69 1.47 11.64 -15.05
C GLN A 69 2.71 11.80 -14.16
N ILE A 70 2.79 11.05 -13.04
CA ILE A 70 4.01 10.99 -12.21
C ILE A 70 5.17 10.45 -13.05
N VAL A 71 4.98 9.33 -13.75
CA VAL A 71 6.00 8.76 -14.65
C VAL A 71 6.43 9.76 -15.73
N ALA A 72 5.48 10.46 -16.34
CA ALA A 72 5.79 11.46 -17.35
C ALA A 72 6.58 12.65 -16.77
N GLY A 73 6.18 13.17 -15.60
CA GLY A 73 6.88 14.24 -14.89
C GLY A 73 8.28 13.84 -14.42
N TRP A 74 8.41 12.59 -13.95
CA TRP A 74 9.69 12.00 -13.56
C TRP A 74 10.67 11.98 -14.75
N LYS A 75 10.26 11.45 -15.89
CA LYS A 75 11.10 11.38 -17.11
C LYS A 75 11.54 12.77 -17.64
N ARG A 76 10.80 13.83 -17.34
CA ARG A 76 11.19 15.22 -17.67
C ARG A 76 12.08 15.86 -16.62
N GLY A 77 12.29 15.22 -15.47
CA GLY A 77 13.02 15.80 -14.34
C GLY A 77 12.22 16.85 -13.54
N ASP A 78 10.88 16.82 -13.64
CA ASP A 78 10.00 17.73 -12.89
C ASP A 78 9.76 17.28 -11.44
N ILE A 79 10.09 16.02 -11.11
CA ILE A 79 9.83 15.36 -9.83
C ILE A 79 11.14 14.83 -9.26
N ASP A 80 11.45 15.17 -8.00
CA ASP A 80 12.67 14.76 -7.31
C ASP A 80 12.48 13.45 -6.53
N ALA A 81 11.25 13.20 -6.01
CA ALA A 81 10.88 11.96 -5.34
C ALA A 81 9.38 11.67 -5.52
N ALA A 82 9.03 10.39 -5.56
CA ALA A 82 7.63 9.99 -5.65
C ALA A 82 7.36 8.71 -4.85
N PHE A 83 6.22 8.67 -4.15
CA PHE A 83 5.71 7.44 -3.56
C PHE A 83 4.77 6.79 -4.57
N VAL A 84 5.07 5.56 -4.97
CA VAL A 84 4.41 4.89 -6.09
C VAL A 84 4.37 3.37 -5.92
N TRP A 85 3.39 2.74 -6.59
CA TRP A 85 3.30 1.27 -6.76
C TRP A 85 3.46 0.89 -8.25
N ASN A 86 3.45 -0.40 -8.54
CA ASN A 86 3.57 -0.90 -9.92
C ASN A 86 2.34 -0.54 -10.79
N PRO A 87 2.57 -0.24 -12.10
CA PRO A 87 3.85 -0.34 -12.81
C PRO A 87 4.75 0.91 -12.71
N ALA A 88 4.29 2.00 -12.11
CA ALA A 88 5.07 3.24 -12.02
C ALA A 88 6.37 3.04 -11.22
N ARG A 89 6.33 2.26 -10.13
CA ARG A 89 7.51 1.92 -9.33
C ARG A 89 8.67 1.39 -10.19
N ASP A 90 8.40 0.39 -11.01
CA ASP A 90 9.43 -0.24 -11.84
C ASP A 90 9.96 0.72 -12.93
N GLU A 91 9.11 1.65 -13.40
CA GLU A 91 9.57 2.70 -14.33
C GLU A 91 10.50 3.71 -13.63
N LEU A 92 10.17 4.15 -12.42
CA LEU A 92 10.97 5.11 -11.69
C LEU A 92 12.31 4.50 -11.21
N LEU A 93 12.33 3.21 -10.88
CA LEU A 93 13.55 2.52 -10.45
C LEU A 93 14.61 2.38 -11.57
N LYS A 94 14.28 2.67 -12.83
CA LYS A 94 15.26 2.64 -13.93
C LYS A 94 16.34 3.72 -13.78
N ASP A 95 15.99 4.85 -13.19
CA ASP A 95 16.87 6.01 -12.98
C ASP A 95 16.71 6.64 -11.58
N GLY A 96 16.09 5.92 -10.66
CA GLY A 96 15.89 6.27 -9.27
C GLY A 96 16.35 5.18 -8.31
N THR A 97 16.32 5.52 -7.03
CA THR A 97 16.68 4.63 -5.92
C THR A 97 15.57 4.64 -4.89
N SER A 98 15.20 3.47 -4.38
CA SER A 98 14.26 3.36 -3.26
C SER A 98 14.86 3.96 -2.00
N LEU A 99 14.22 4.99 -1.46
CA LEU A 99 14.57 5.58 -0.18
C LEU A 99 13.95 4.80 0.96
N LEU A 100 12.71 4.32 0.76
CA LEU A 100 11.93 3.64 1.80
C LEU A 100 10.77 2.86 1.15
N THR A 101 10.43 1.70 1.72
CA THR A 101 9.28 0.88 1.33
C THR A 101 8.06 1.16 2.20
N ALA A 102 6.86 0.74 1.77
CA ALA A 102 5.66 0.81 2.60
C ALA A 102 5.81 0.03 3.91
N ALA A 103 6.49 -1.11 3.92
CA ALA A 103 6.79 -1.85 5.15
C ALA A 103 7.59 -0.99 6.15
N GLN A 104 8.61 -0.29 5.69
CA GLN A 104 9.39 0.62 6.52
C GLN A 104 8.60 1.86 6.96
N ALA A 105 7.66 2.35 6.12
CA ALA A 105 6.73 3.41 6.52
C ALA A 105 5.78 2.93 7.62
N ALA A 106 5.29 1.68 7.53
CA ALA A 106 4.44 1.07 8.56
C ALA A 106 5.16 0.93 9.91
N GLU A 107 6.43 0.52 9.92
CA GLU A 107 7.28 0.48 11.14
C GLU A 107 7.42 1.85 11.79
N ARG A 108 7.29 2.92 11.01
CA ARG A 108 7.26 4.31 11.48
C ARG A 108 5.86 4.81 11.84
N GLY A 109 4.84 3.94 11.85
CA GLY A 109 3.46 4.27 12.22
C GLY A 109 2.57 4.77 11.07
N ALA A 110 3.05 4.77 9.82
CA ALA A 110 2.25 5.05 8.64
C ALA A 110 1.75 3.73 8.01
N ALA A 111 1.10 2.88 8.82
CA ALA A 111 0.63 1.58 8.39
C ALA A 111 -0.56 1.69 7.43
N THR A 112 -0.53 0.88 6.38
CA THR A 112 -1.62 0.69 5.41
C THR A 112 -1.91 -0.79 5.22
N PHE A 113 -3.10 -1.09 4.72
CA PHE A 113 -3.50 -2.47 4.38
C PHE A 113 -4.58 -2.47 3.32
N THR A 114 -4.74 -3.60 2.65
CA THR A 114 -5.88 -3.89 1.77
C THR A 114 -6.76 -4.94 2.44
N ALA A 115 -8.06 -4.72 2.43
CA ALA A 115 -9.01 -5.62 3.09
C ALA A 115 -10.19 -5.98 2.20
N LEU A 116 -10.69 -7.20 2.38
CA LEU A 116 -12.03 -7.58 1.93
C LEU A 116 -13.04 -7.00 2.90
N VAL A 117 -13.98 -6.22 2.36
CA VAL A 117 -15.04 -5.60 3.16
C VAL A 117 -16.42 -6.05 2.68
N VAL A 118 -17.33 -6.19 3.62
CA VAL A 118 -18.74 -6.53 3.32
C VAL A 118 -19.65 -5.58 4.10
N THR A 119 -20.87 -5.36 3.58
CA THR A 119 -21.88 -4.64 4.34
C THR A 119 -22.36 -5.46 5.53
N ASP A 120 -22.84 -4.81 6.60
CA ASP A 120 -23.40 -5.51 7.76
C ASP A 120 -24.57 -6.39 7.36
N LYS A 121 -25.41 -5.89 6.45
CA LYS A 121 -26.54 -6.64 5.91
C LYS A 121 -26.06 -7.92 5.21
N PHE A 122 -25.05 -7.84 4.33
CA PHE A 122 -24.55 -9.01 3.61
C PHE A 122 -23.91 -10.02 4.57
N ALA A 123 -23.11 -9.56 5.53
CA ALA A 123 -22.52 -10.43 6.55
C ALA A 123 -23.59 -11.19 7.35
N ALA A 124 -24.73 -10.54 7.65
CA ALA A 124 -25.83 -11.15 8.40
C ALA A 124 -26.68 -12.11 7.55
N THR A 125 -26.88 -11.80 6.26
CA THR A 125 -27.78 -12.59 5.38
C THR A 125 -27.08 -13.74 4.66
N ALA A 126 -25.75 -13.68 4.48
CA ALA A 126 -24.96 -14.69 3.77
C ALA A 126 -23.66 -15.07 4.52
N PRO A 127 -23.70 -15.41 5.84
CA PRO A 127 -22.51 -15.65 6.62
C PRO A 127 -21.70 -16.85 6.11
N ASP A 128 -22.35 -17.90 5.59
CA ASP A 128 -21.69 -19.09 5.06
C ASP A 128 -20.91 -18.77 3.78
N PHE A 129 -21.48 -17.94 2.91
CA PHE A 129 -20.78 -17.47 1.73
C PHE A 129 -19.52 -16.67 2.13
N VAL A 130 -19.66 -15.74 3.06
CA VAL A 130 -18.51 -14.92 3.53
C VAL A 130 -17.40 -15.82 4.09
N ARG A 131 -17.76 -16.80 4.93
CA ARG A 131 -16.79 -17.76 5.49
C ARG A 131 -16.08 -18.57 4.39
N SER A 132 -16.85 -19.14 3.45
CA SER A 132 -16.30 -19.94 2.36
C SER A 132 -15.40 -19.12 1.44
N TYR A 133 -15.78 -17.88 1.17
CA TYR A 133 -14.99 -16.97 0.34
C TYR A 133 -13.68 -16.54 1.02
N VAL A 134 -13.74 -16.21 2.31
CA VAL A 134 -12.54 -15.89 3.10
C VAL A 134 -11.61 -17.11 3.17
N ALA A 135 -12.15 -18.31 3.42
CA ALA A 135 -11.33 -19.53 3.47
C ALA A 135 -10.65 -19.83 2.11
N ALA A 136 -11.34 -19.58 1.00
CA ALA A 136 -10.74 -19.76 -0.33
C ALA A 136 -9.61 -18.74 -0.61
N ILE A 137 -9.78 -17.47 -0.22
CA ILE A 137 -8.74 -16.44 -0.36
C ILE A 137 -7.57 -16.77 0.57
N ASP A 138 -7.83 -17.18 1.80
CA ASP A 138 -6.78 -17.51 2.78
C ASP A 138 -5.92 -18.66 2.30
N ALA A 139 -6.53 -19.76 1.84
CA ALA A 139 -5.81 -20.91 1.27
C ALA A 139 -4.95 -20.51 0.07
N TYR A 140 -5.47 -19.59 -0.77
CA TYR A 140 -4.71 -19.05 -1.89
C TYR A 140 -3.52 -18.21 -1.39
N SER A 141 -3.76 -17.30 -0.45
CA SER A 141 -2.73 -16.41 0.12
C SER A 141 -1.66 -17.22 0.87
N GLU A 142 -2.06 -18.25 1.64
CA GLU A 142 -1.14 -19.13 2.36
C GLU A 142 -0.18 -19.85 1.40
N SER A 143 -0.65 -20.21 0.19
CA SER A 143 0.17 -20.88 -0.81
C SER A 143 1.38 -20.06 -1.29
N PHE A 144 1.35 -18.72 -1.19
CA PHE A 144 2.52 -17.90 -1.48
C PHE A 144 3.68 -18.16 -0.51
N VAL A 145 3.37 -18.52 0.73
CA VAL A 145 4.36 -18.78 1.78
C VAL A 145 4.74 -20.25 1.81
N THR A 146 3.75 -21.15 1.65
CA THR A 146 3.93 -22.59 1.84
C THR A 146 4.39 -23.32 0.58
N ASP A 147 4.08 -22.79 -0.61
CA ASP A 147 4.46 -23.36 -1.91
C ASP A 147 4.97 -22.27 -2.89
N PRO A 148 6.14 -21.69 -2.64
CA PRO A 148 6.70 -20.64 -3.52
C PRO A 148 6.94 -21.13 -4.96
N ALA A 149 7.08 -22.44 -5.18
CA ALA A 149 7.26 -23.03 -6.51
C ALA A 149 6.03 -22.84 -7.42
N ALA A 150 4.84 -22.81 -6.82
CA ALA A 150 3.58 -22.54 -7.53
C ALA A 150 3.45 -21.09 -8.03
N TRP A 151 4.39 -20.18 -7.67
CA TRP A 151 4.32 -18.73 -7.91
C TRP A 151 5.53 -18.19 -8.68
N THR A 152 6.18 -19.04 -9.45
CA THR A 152 7.27 -18.64 -10.36
C THR A 152 6.74 -18.17 -11.71
N GLY A 153 7.54 -17.44 -12.49
CA GLY A 153 7.18 -16.98 -13.85
C GLY A 153 6.84 -18.12 -14.83
N THR A 154 7.19 -19.37 -14.50
CA THR A 154 6.86 -20.56 -15.30
C THR A 154 5.67 -21.35 -14.80
N SER A 155 5.13 -21.00 -13.62
CA SER A 155 4.01 -21.72 -13.01
C SER A 155 2.67 -21.40 -13.69
N ASP A 156 1.74 -22.35 -13.62
CA ASP A 156 0.40 -22.18 -14.18
C ASP A 156 -0.38 -21.04 -13.51
N ASN A 157 -0.22 -20.87 -12.20
CA ASN A 157 -0.88 -19.81 -11.46
C ASN A 157 -0.50 -18.43 -12.01
N VAL A 158 0.80 -18.17 -12.12
CA VAL A 158 1.29 -16.87 -12.62
C VAL A 158 0.93 -16.67 -14.09
N ARG A 159 1.01 -17.72 -14.94
CA ARG A 159 0.57 -17.63 -16.34
C ARG A 159 -0.91 -17.28 -16.48
N LYS A 160 -1.77 -17.87 -15.65
CA LYS A 160 -3.21 -17.56 -15.66
C LYS A 160 -3.47 -16.10 -15.24
N ILE A 161 -2.78 -15.59 -14.22
CA ILE A 161 -2.91 -14.21 -13.78
C ILE A 161 -2.39 -13.26 -14.87
N ALA A 162 -1.22 -13.55 -15.47
CA ALA A 162 -0.65 -12.77 -16.55
C ALA A 162 -1.59 -12.71 -17.78
N ALA A 163 -2.27 -13.80 -18.08
CA ALA A 163 -3.25 -13.84 -19.18
C ALA A 163 -4.48 -12.93 -18.91
N LEU A 164 -4.85 -12.75 -17.64
CA LEU A 164 -5.98 -11.89 -17.23
C LEU A 164 -5.60 -10.41 -17.13
N LEU A 165 -4.42 -10.13 -16.56
CA LEU A 165 -3.98 -8.76 -16.29
C LEU A 165 -3.14 -8.16 -17.42
N GLY A 166 -2.60 -8.99 -18.27
CA GLY A 166 -1.54 -8.63 -19.22
C GLY A 166 -0.16 -8.61 -18.55
N GLY A 167 0.90 -8.52 -19.36
CA GLY A 167 2.29 -8.45 -18.89
C GLY A 167 3.01 -9.79 -18.94
N GLU A 168 4.33 -9.73 -18.66
CA GLU A 168 5.20 -10.90 -18.70
C GLU A 168 5.12 -11.70 -17.38
N PRO A 169 4.91 -13.03 -17.44
CA PRO A 169 4.77 -13.85 -16.23
C PRO A 169 5.96 -13.74 -15.26
N ALA A 170 7.19 -13.60 -15.76
CA ALA A 170 8.37 -13.44 -14.89
C ALA A 170 8.32 -12.15 -14.08
N ALA A 171 7.99 -11.03 -14.74
CA ALA A 171 7.85 -9.73 -14.06
C ALA A 171 6.72 -9.74 -13.01
N LEU A 172 5.58 -10.39 -13.35
CA LEU A 172 4.49 -10.56 -12.41
C LEU A 172 4.90 -11.39 -11.19
N ALA A 173 5.62 -12.51 -11.40
CA ALA A 173 6.12 -13.32 -10.29
C ALA A 173 7.02 -12.53 -9.33
N ASP A 174 7.85 -11.64 -9.86
CA ASP A 174 8.70 -10.78 -9.02
C ASP A 174 7.88 -9.73 -8.27
N GLN A 175 6.86 -9.14 -8.89
CA GLN A 175 5.95 -8.21 -8.23
C GLN A 175 5.17 -8.88 -7.08
N LEU A 176 4.74 -10.14 -7.27
CA LEU A 176 4.02 -10.89 -6.23
C LEU A 176 4.87 -11.13 -4.97
N LYS A 177 6.21 -11.24 -5.10
CA LYS A 177 7.12 -11.38 -3.95
C LYS A 177 7.22 -10.12 -3.09
N ASP A 178 6.88 -8.96 -3.63
CA ASP A 178 6.92 -7.69 -2.91
C ASP A 178 5.67 -7.45 -2.05
N LEU A 179 4.57 -8.19 -2.32
CA LEU A 179 3.35 -8.12 -1.53
C LEU A 179 3.55 -8.80 -0.16
N ARG A 180 3.03 -8.18 0.90
CA ARG A 180 2.97 -8.80 2.21
C ARG A 180 1.64 -9.48 2.41
N TYR A 181 1.62 -10.79 2.26
CA TYR A 181 0.46 -11.60 2.64
C TYR A 181 0.40 -11.75 4.16
N VAL A 182 -0.81 -11.64 4.71
CA VAL A 182 -1.04 -11.74 6.16
C VAL A 182 -1.83 -13.03 6.41
N PRO A 183 -1.21 -14.11 6.90
CA PRO A 183 -1.91 -15.36 7.20
C PRO A 183 -3.04 -15.15 8.21
N LEU A 184 -4.13 -15.93 8.11
CA LEU A 184 -5.29 -15.79 9.00
C LEU A 184 -4.92 -15.89 10.48
N THR A 185 -3.96 -16.74 10.83
CA THR A 185 -3.45 -16.87 12.20
C THR A 185 -2.81 -15.57 12.71
N GLU A 186 -2.12 -14.83 11.85
CA GLU A 186 -1.58 -13.51 12.18
C GLU A 186 -2.70 -12.47 12.29
N GLN A 187 -3.71 -12.53 11.40
CA GLN A 187 -4.84 -11.60 11.41
C GLN A 187 -5.67 -11.67 12.70
N LEU A 188 -5.67 -12.82 13.39
CA LEU A 188 -6.34 -13.01 14.68
C LEU A 188 -5.54 -12.46 15.87
N SER A 189 -4.49 -11.68 15.64
CA SER A 189 -3.72 -11.00 16.67
C SER A 189 -4.17 -9.55 16.89
N THR A 190 -3.71 -8.95 18.00
CA THR A 190 -3.96 -7.53 18.28
C THR A 190 -3.27 -6.58 17.30
N ALA A 191 -2.23 -7.04 16.62
CA ALA A 191 -1.58 -6.28 15.54
C ALA A 191 -2.53 -6.06 14.35
N TRP A 192 -3.56 -6.89 14.20
CA TRP A 192 -4.51 -6.83 13.10
C TRP A 192 -5.95 -6.66 13.59
N LEU A 193 -6.72 -7.73 13.71
CA LEU A 193 -8.17 -7.68 13.92
C LEU A 193 -8.61 -7.85 15.39
N GLN A 194 -7.79 -8.48 16.23
CA GLN A 194 -8.17 -8.74 17.60
C GLN A 194 -8.03 -7.47 18.48
N GLY A 195 -8.96 -7.24 19.39
CA GLY A 195 -8.89 -6.15 20.38
C GLY A 195 -9.83 -4.98 20.12
N GLY A 196 -10.75 -5.10 19.14
CA GLY A 196 -11.72 -4.04 18.82
C GLY A 196 -11.02 -2.73 18.47
N SER A 197 -11.40 -1.62 19.07
CA SER A 197 -10.82 -0.29 18.83
C SER A 197 -9.31 -0.17 19.12
N LYS A 198 -8.73 -1.14 19.82
CA LYS A 198 -7.28 -1.21 20.08
C LYS A 198 -6.53 -2.06 19.08
N SER A 199 -7.21 -2.70 18.15
CA SER A 199 -6.58 -3.49 17.08
C SER A 199 -5.76 -2.61 16.14
N GLY A 200 -4.72 -3.17 15.52
CA GLY A 200 -3.91 -2.45 14.55
C GLY A 200 -4.73 -1.94 13.37
N VAL A 201 -5.71 -2.73 12.90
CA VAL A 201 -6.64 -2.33 11.83
C VAL A 201 -7.48 -1.13 12.24
N ALA A 202 -8.07 -1.14 13.45
CA ALA A 202 -8.88 -0.02 13.94
C ALA A 202 -8.04 1.27 14.07
N GLN A 203 -6.81 1.16 14.54
CA GLN A 203 -5.88 2.30 14.66
C GLN A 203 -5.47 2.83 13.30
N ALA A 204 -5.16 1.96 12.32
CA ALA A 204 -4.84 2.37 10.96
C ALA A 204 -6.05 3.03 10.27
N LEU A 205 -7.26 2.51 10.47
CA LEU A 205 -8.49 3.15 9.98
C LEU A 205 -8.71 4.53 10.60
N ALA A 206 -8.49 4.70 11.90
CA ALA A 206 -8.59 5.99 12.55
C ALA A 206 -7.60 7.01 11.97
N SER A 207 -6.33 6.63 11.83
CA SER A 207 -5.28 7.48 11.23
C SER A 207 -5.59 7.84 9.78
N THR A 208 -6.07 6.87 9.00
CA THR A 208 -6.49 7.11 7.60
C THR A 208 -7.70 8.03 7.53
N ALA A 209 -8.66 7.91 8.45
CA ALA A 209 -9.83 8.78 8.49
C ALA A 209 -9.45 10.24 8.84
N GLU A 210 -8.52 10.45 9.77
CA GLU A 210 -7.99 11.79 10.06
C GLU A 210 -7.29 12.38 8.82
N PHE A 211 -6.49 11.59 8.12
CA PHE A 211 -5.91 12.01 6.85
C PHE A 211 -6.97 12.39 5.81
N LEU A 212 -7.97 11.54 5.58
CA LEU A 212 -9.04 11.82 4.62
C LEU A 212 -9.83 13.08 4.99
N LYS A 213 -10.02 13.34 6.29
CA LYS A 213 -10.64 14.57 6.79
C LYS A 213 -9.75 15.79 6.50
N SER A 214 -8.45 15.70 6.73
CA SER A 214 -7.50 16.80 6.42
C SER A 214 -7.49 17.13 4.93
N GLN A 215 -7.67 16.11 4.08
CA GLN A 215 -7.79 16.24 2.62
C GLN A 215 -9.23 16.58 2.15
N GLN A 216 -10.15 16.90 3.07
CA GLN A 216 -11.56 17.28 2.80
C GLN A 216 -12.35 16.21 2.00
N LYS A 217 -11.98 14.94 2.11
CA LYS A 217 -12.66 13.83 1.44
C LYS A 217 -13.79 13.24 2.27
N ILE A 218 -13.74 13.41 3.58
CA ILE A 218 -14.83 13.07 4.50
C ILE A 218 -15.08 14.26 5.44
N SER A 219 -16.31 14.42 5.87
CA SER A 219 -16.70 15.53 6.76
C SER A 219 -16.47 15.23 8.23
N ARG A 220 -16.41 13.95 8.61
CA ARG A 220 -16.26 13.51 10.01
C ARG A 220 -15.43 12.23 10.11
N VAL A 221 -14.75 12.09 11.22
CA VAL A 221 -14.10 10.85 11.67
C VAL A 221 -15.02 10.17 12.67
N LEU A 222 -15.10 8.85 12.63
CA LEU A 222 -15.83 8.07 13.64
C LEU A 222 -15.03 8.04 14.95
N THR A 223 -15.71 7.87 16.06
CA THR A 223 -15.09 7.75 17.39
C THR A 223 -14.57 6.34 17.68
N ASP A 224 -15.04 5.36 16.92
CA ASP A 224 -14.67 3.95 17.08
C ASP A 224 -14.67 3.23 15.71
N TYR A 225 -13.62 2.46 15.48
CA TYR A 225 -13.41 1.63 14.30
C TYR A 225 -13.26 0.13 14.64
N GLY A 226 -13.50 -0.25 15.89
CA GLY A 226 -13.45 -1.63 16.38
C GLY A 226 -14.75 -2.41 16.24
#